data_898b55f4986b997e33434efd8c892cd1
#
_entry.id   898b55f4986b997e33434efd8c892cd1
#
_cell.length_a   1.000
_cell.length_b   1.000
_cell.length_c   1.000
_cell.angle_alpha   90.00
_cell.angle_beta   90.00
_cell.angle_gamma   90.00
#
_symmetry.space_group_name_H-M   'P 1'
#
loop_
_entity.id
_entity.type
_entity.pdbx_description
1 polymer ?
#
loop_
_entity_poly.entity_id
_entity_poly.type
_entity_poly.pdbx_seq_one_letter_code
_entity_poly.pdbx_strand_id
1 'polypeptide(L)'
;PAVNLSELIFMTTNPNAILTEEVGEVARLIARTYGEQSFKESDKHKDLGDEMADVLWVLICLANQTGIDLTDAFRKNIEKKTNRDKERHINNQKL
;
A
#
# COMPACT_ATOMS: atom_id res chain seq x y z
N PRO A 1 -0.88 25.33 -6.49
CA PRO A 1 -1.48 24.92 -5.24
C PRO A 1 -1.69 23.41 -5.21
N ALA A 2 -1.43 22.86 -4.07
CA ALA A 2 -1.60 21.43 -3.90
C ALA A 2 -3.08 21.05 -4.02
N VAL A 3 -3.36 20.01 -4.77
CA VAL A 3 -4.70 19.45 -4.81
C VAL A 3 -5.00 18.84 -3.43
N ASN A 4 -6.17 19.12 -2.89
CA ASN A 4 -6.58 18.50 -1.64
C ASN A 4 -7.08 17.08 -1.94
N LEU A 5 -6.17 16.12 -1.82
CA LEU A 5 -6.44 14.73 -2.15
C LEU A 5 -7.52 14.12 -1.24
N SER A 6 -7.55 14.56 0.02
CA SER A 6 -8.58 14.12 0.96
C SER A 6 -9.99 14.50 0.48
N GLU A 7 -10.14 15.73 0.00
CA GLU A 7 -11.43 16.18 -0.52
C GLU A 7 -11.83 15.40 -1.76
N LEU A 8 -10.89 15.10 -2.65
CA LEU A 8 -11.18 14.33 -3.85
C LEU A 8 -11.75 12.95 -3.50
N ILE A 9 -11.12 12.24 -2.59
CA ILE A 9 -11.58 10.91 -2.17
C ILE A 9 -12.94 11.03 -1.48
N PHE A 10 -13.10 11.99 -0.60
CA PHE A 10 -14.35 12.17 0.15
C PHE A 10 -15.54 12.46 -0.79
N MET A 11 -15.28 13.24 -1.84
CA MET A 11 -16.32 13.60 -2.81
C MET A 11 -16.70 12.49 -3.76
N THR A 12 -15.82 11.52 -4.01
CA THR A 12 -16.05 10.50 -5.02
C THR A 12 -16.66 9.22 -4.44
N THR A 13 -16.14 8.73 -3.29
CA THR A 13 -16.68 7.52 -2.68
C THR A 13 -16.06 7.32 -1.29
N ASN A 14 -16.48 6.25 -0.62
CA ASN A 14 -15.94 5.85 0.67
C ASN A 14 -14.47 5.45 0.55
N PRO A 15 -13.54 6.07 1.34
CA PRO A 15 -12.11 5.76 1.24
C PRO A 15 -11.77 4.28 1.50
N ASN A 16 -12.53 3.62 2.36
CA ASN A 16 -12.33 2.20 2.65
C ASN A 16 -12.64 1.34 1.43
N ALA A 17 -13.70 1.68 0.69
CA ALA A 17 -14.07 0.97 -0.53
C ALA A 17 -12.98 1.17 -1.60
N ILE A 18 -12.45 2.38 -1.74
CA ILE A 18 -11.38 2.68 -2.69
C ILE A 18 -10.13 1.89 -2.32
N LEU A 19 -9.75 1.84 -1.06
CA LEU A 19 -8.56 1.12 -0.61
C LEU A 19 -8.68 -0.37 -0.93
N THR A 20 -9.83 -0.97 -0.65
CA THR A 20 -10.07 -2.39 -0.94
C THR A 20 -9.95 -2.66 -2.43
N GLU A 21 -10.49 -1.78 -3.26
CA GLU A 21 -10.46 -1.89 -4.71
C GLU A 21 -9.01 -1.82 -5.23
N GLU A 22 -8.22 -0.86 -4.78
CA GLU A 22 -6.84 -0.67 -5.22
C GLU A 22 -5.94 -1.82 -4.76
N VAL A 23 -6.10 -2.29 -3.54
CA VAL A 23 -5.35 -3.46 -3.05
C VAL A 23 -5.72 -4.70 -3.86
N GLY A 24 -6.99 -4.84 -4.21
CA GLY A 24 -7.46 -5.94 -5.05
C GLY A 24 -6.81 -5.91 -6.43
N GLU A 25 -6.65 -4.74 -7.04
CA GLU A 25 -5.97 -4.59 -8.32
C GLU A 25 -4.50 -5.00 -8.26
N VAL A 26 -3.80 -4.60 -7.21
CA VAL A 26 -2.40 -5.01 -6.99
C VAL A 26 -2.32 -6.53 -6.83
N ALA A 27 -3.18 -7.10 -6.02
CA ALA A 27 -3.21 -8.55 -5.78
C ALA A 27 -3.49 -9.31 -7.07
N ARG A 28 -4.42 -8.83 -7.89
CA ARG A 28 -4.77 -9.46 -9.16
C ARG A 28 -3.59 -9.43 -10.14
N LEU A 29 -2.89 -8.32 -10.22
CA LEU A 29 -1.72 -8.19 -11.10
C LEU A 29 -0.57 -9.10 -10.66
N ILE A 30 -0.32 -9.19 -9.37
CA ILE A 30 0.69 -10.10 -8.83
C ILE A 30 0.35 -11.55 -9.16
N ALA A 31 -0.91 -11.95 -8.97
CA ALA A 31 -1.35 -13.31 -9.25
C ALA A 31 -1.18 -13.67 -10.72
N ARG A 32 -1.36 -12.71 -11.63
CA ARG A 32 -1.23 -12.95 -13.07
C ARG A 32 0.20 -12.83 -13.58
N THR A 33 1.02 -12.02 -12.94
CA THR A 33 2.42 -11.86 -13.33
C THR A 33 3.28 -13.00 -12.79
N TYR A 34 3.07 -13.41 -11.54
CA TYR A 34 3.93 -14.35 -10.84
C TYR A 34 3.22 -15.63 -10.41
N GLY A 35 1.89 -15.68 -10.55
CA GLY A 35 1.09 -16.82 -10.17
C GLY A 35 0.72 -17.70 -11.35
N GLU A 36 -0.23 -18.63 -11.13
CA GLU A 36 -0.69 -19.56 -12.15
C GLU A 36 -1.76 -18.99 -13.07
N GLN A 37 -2.30 -17.80 -12.75
CA GLN A 37 -3.34 -17.21 -13.55
C GLN A 37 -2.78 -16.55 -14.80
N SER A 38 -3.50 -16.72 -15.91
CA SER A 38 -3.12 -16.10 -17.17
C SER A 38 -3.53 -14.62 -17.19
N PHE A 39 -2.71 -13.80 -17.85
CA PHE A 39 -3.09 -12.43 -18.14
C PHE A 39 -4.31 -12.38 -19.05
N LYS A 40 -5.27 -11.52 -18.71
CA LYS A 40 -6.30 -11.10 -19.64
C LYS A 40 -5.71 -10.05 -20.58
N GLU A 41 -6.29 -9.92 -21.75
CA GLU A 41 -5.85 -8.93 -22.73
C GLU A 41 -5.85 -7.51 -22.14
N SER A 42 -6.84 -7.19 -21.32
CA SER A 42 -6.94 -5.89 -20.63
C SER A 42 -5.84 -5.65 -19.60
N ASP A 43 -5.16 -6.70 -19.12
CA ASP A 43 -4.14 -6.58 -18.07
C ASP A 43 -2.74 -6.35 -18.66
N LYS A 44 -2.55 -6.61 -19.94
CA LYS A 44 -1.24 -6.46 -20.59
C LYS A 44 -0.71 -5.03 -20.57
N HIS A 45 -1.60 -4.06 -20.44
CA HIS A 45 -1.25 -2.64 -20.42
C HIS A 45 -1.16 -2.07 -18.99
N LYS A 46 -1.37 -2.90 -17.98
CA LYS A 46 -1.32 -2.46 -16.59
C LYS A 46 0.07 -2.59 -16.02
N ASP A 47 0.51 -1.56 -15.34
CA ASP A 47 1.81 -1.49 -14.70
C ASP A 47 1.64 -1.71 -13.19
N LEU A 48 2.34 -2.70 -12.65
CA LEU A 48 2.29 -3.00 -11.22
C LEU A 48 2.72 -1.81 -10.37
N GLY A 49 3.75 -1.07 -10.83
CA GLY A 49 4.21 0.12 -10.12
C GLY A 49 3.13 1.18 -10.02
N ASP A 50 2.38 1.40 -11.09
CA ASP A 50 1.27 2.34 -11.11
C ASP A 50 0.15 1.92 -10.15
N GLU A 51 -0.19 0.63 -10.15
CA GLU A 51 -1.21 0.11 -9.23
C GLU A 51 -0.76 0.20 -7.77
N MET A 52 0.51 -0.01 -7.49
CA MET A 52 1.06 0.19 -6.15
C MET A 52 1.00 1.66 -5.74
N ALA A 53 1.25 2.57 -6.68
CA ALA A 53 1.15 4.00 -6.44
C ALA A 53 -0.29 4.41 -6.10
N ASP A 54 -1.28 3.79 -6.72
CA ASP A 54 -2.68 4.04 -6.41
C ASP A 54 -3.01 3.68 -4.96
N VAL A 55 -2.49 2.56 -4.47
CA VAL A 55 -2.66 2.18 -3.06
C VAL A 55 -2.02 3.22 -2.14
N LEU A 56 -0.79 3.62 -2.45
CA LEU A 56 -0.08 4.62 -1.65
C LEU A 56 -0.85 5.94 -1.63
N TRP A 57 -1.38 6.36 -2.76
CA TRP A 57 -2.16 7.58 -2.87
C TRP A 57 -3.38 7.56 -1.93
N VAL A 58 -4.11 6.45 -1.91
CA VAL A 58 -5.26 6.29 -1.02
C VAL A 58 -4.84 6.36 0.44
N LEU A 59 -3.72 5.72 0.80
CA LEU A 59 -3.20 5.75 2.16
C LEU A 59 -2.81 7.16 2.59
N ILE A 60 -2.18 7.93 1.70
CA ILE A 60 -1.83 9.32 1.98
C ILE A 60 -3.09 10.14 2.22
N CYS A 61 -4.13 9.94 1.41
CA CYS A 61 -5.40 10.64 1.60
C CYS A 61 -6.04 10.29 2.93
N LEU A 62 -6.03 9.02 3.32
CA LEU A 62 -6.56 8.59 4.61
C LEU A 62 -5.79 9.20 5.78
N ALA A 63 -4.47 9.27 5.67
CA ALA A 63 -3.64 9.91 6.69
C ALA A 63 -4.01 11.40 6.85
N ASN A 64 -4.20 12.09 5.72
CA ASN A 64 -4.60 13.50 5.75
C ASN A 64 -5.98 13.69 6.37
N GLN A 65 -6.94 12.80 6.07
CA GLN A 65 -8.29 12.89 6.63
C GLN A 65 -8.33 12.62 8.13
N THR A 66 -7.44 11.77 8.61
CA THR A 66 -7.43 11.34 10.02
C THR A 66 -6.44 12.12 10.88
N GLY A 67 -5.66 13.03 10.28
CA GLY A 67 -4.65 13.80 11.01
C GLY A 67 -3.42 13.00 11.39
N ILE A 68 -3.19 11.86 10.75
CA ILE A 68 -2.04 11.02 11.03
C ILE A 68 -0.84 11.51 10.21
N ASP A 69 0.31 11.71 10.87
CA ASP A 69 1.58 11.95 10.21
C ASP A 69 2.13 10.61 9.72
N LEU A 70 1.89 10.29 8.45
CA LEU A 70 2.25 9.00 7.89
C LEU A 70 3.76 8.81 7.81
N THR A 71 4.51 9.86 7.57
CA THR A 71 5.97 9.80 7.54
C THR A 71 6.53 9.38 8.89
N ASP A 72 6.04 10.01 9.95
CA ASP A 72 6.45 9.68 11.32
C ASP A 72 6.01 8.27 11.71
N ALA A 73 4.77 7.91 11.38
CA ALA A 73 4.26 6.56 11.65
C ALA A 73 5.09 5.49 10.93
N PHE A 74 5.46 5.74 9.68
CA PHE A 74 6.26 4.80 8.92
C PHE A 74 7.67 4.66 9.50
N ARG A 75 8.30 5.76 9.88
CA ARG A 75 9.62 5.73 10.51
C ARG A 75 9.61 4.90 11.80
N LYS A 76 8.62 5.12 12.65
CA LYS A 76 8.45 4.33 13.89
C LYS A 76 8.22 2.86 13.61
N ASN A 77 7.45 2.57 12.58
CA ASN A 77 7.16 1.20 12.17
C ASN A 77 8.43 0.48 11.69
N ILE A 78 9.27 1.17 10.93
CA ILE A 78 10.56 0.63 10.48
C ILE A 78 11.45 0.33 11.68
N GLU A 79 11.53 1.22 12.65
CA GLU A 79 12.32 1.02 13.86
C GLU A 79 11.86 -0.22 14.62
N LYS A 80 10.55 -0.41 14.78
CA LYS A 80 9.99 -1.61 15.42
C LYS A 80 10.40 -2.87 14.68
N LYS A 81 10.31 -2.87 13.38
CA LYS A 81 10.67 -4.03 12.55
C LYS A 81 12.15 -4.33 12.63
N THR A 82 12.98 -3.30 12.61
CA THR A 82 14.43 -3.45 12.71
C THR A 82 14.82 -4.06 14.06
N ASN A 83 14.24 -3.56 15.14
CA ASN A 83 14.51 -4.08 16.48
C ASN A 83 14.04 -5.53 16.63
N ARG A 84 12.87 -5.85 16.11
CA ARG A 84 12.33 -7.21 16.12
C ARG A 84 13.24 -8.18 15.36
N ASP A 85 13.72 -7.76 14.20
CA ASP A 85 14.58 -8.61 13.38
C ASP A 85 15.94 -8.81 14.04
N LYS A 86 16.49 -7.79 14.69
CA LYS A 86 17.72 -7.90 15.49
C LYS A 86 17.54 -8.92 16.61
N GLU A 87 16.45 -8.87 17.36
CA GLU A 87 16.17 -9.80 18.44
C GLU A 87 16.04 -11.22 17.93
N ARG A 88 15.36 -11.41 16.82
CA ARG A 88 15.25 -12.73 16.18
C ARG A 88 16.60 -13.28 15.78
N HIS A 89 17.45 -12.45 15.21
CA HIS A 89 18.78 -12.85 14.76
C HIS A 89 19.65 -13.27 15.97
N ILE A 90 19.62 -12.49 17.04
CA ILE A 90 20.36 -12.80 18.27
C ILE A 90 19.84 -14.12 18.87
N ASN A 91 18.53 -14.31 18.93
CA ASN A 91 17.95 -15.53 19.47
C ASN A 91 18.32 -16.75 18.63
N ASN A 92 18.34 -16.62 17.32
CA ASN A 92 18.74 -17.71 16.42
C ASN A 92 20.19 -18.09 16.58
N GLN A 93 21.06 -17.14 16.85
CA GLN A 93 22.48 -17.38 17.09
C GLN A 93 22.74 -18.16 18.38
N LYS A 94 21.82 -18.08 19.33
CA LYS A 94 21.93 -18.81 20.60
C LYS A 94 21.52 -20.28 20.48
N LEU A 95 20.88 -20.62 19.40
CA LEU A 95 20.48 -21.98 19.14
C LEU A 95 21.62 -22.76 18.49
#